data_40d162bce67de3940318254537ca42c7
#
_entry.id   40d162bce67de3940318254537ca42c7
#
_cell.length_a   1.000
_cell.length_b   1.000
_cell.length_c   1.000
_cell.angle_alpha   90.00
_cell.angle_beta   90.00
_cell.angle_gamma   90.00
#
_symmetry.space_group_name_H-M   'P 1'
#
loop_
_entity.id
_entity.type
_entity.pdbx_description
1 polymer ?
#
loop_
_entity_poly.entity_id
_entity_poly.type
_entity_poly.pdbx_seq_one_letter_code
_entity_poly.pdbx_strand_id
1 'polypeptide(L)'
;MYGAHIFHTNDKRVWNYITQFAEFNRFTNSPVANYKGELYSMPFNMYTFNKMWGVVTPEEAAAKIEEQKKEITGEPKNLEEQAISLVGRDIYEKLVKGYTEKQWGRDCKELPAFIIKRLPVRLVFDNNYFNDKYQGIPIGGYNVLIERLLDGADTRLGCDFFAHREELEALADK
;
A
#
# COMPACT_ATOMS: atom_id res chain seq x y z
N MET A 1 0.08 -17.56 4.99
CA MET A 1 -1.20 -16.80 4.93
C MET A 1 -0.89 -15.53 4.17
N TYR A 2 -1.66 -15.20 3.16
CA TYR A 2 -1.46 -14.01 2.30
C TYR A 2 -2.22 -12.83 2.89
N GLY A 3 -1.74 -11.61 2.65
CA GLY A 3 -2.44 -10.39 3.05
C GLY A 3 -3.75 -10.17 2.28
N ALA A 4 -4.56 -9.21 2.71
CA ALA A 4 -5.76 -8.82 2.00
C ALA A 4 -5.39 -8.20 0.63
N HIS A 5 -6.03 -8.69 -0.43
CA HIS A 5 -5.91 -8.14 -1.76
C HIS A 5 -7.22 -7.46 -2.13
N ILE A 6 -7.15 -6.19 -2.50
CA ILE A 6 -8.29 -5.39 -2.91
C ILE A 6 -8.03 -4.98 -4.35
N PHE A 7 -8.97 -5.30 -5.24
CA PHE A 7 -8.89 -4.83 -6.62
C PHE A 7 -9.19 -3.33 -6.66
N HIS A 8 -8.34 -2.56 -7.32
CA HIS A 8 -8.56 -1.13 -7.51
C HIS A 8 -7.96 -0.65 -8.84
N THR A 9 -8.63 0.28 -9.49
CA THR A 9 -8.17 0.89 -10.74
C THR A 9 -8.90 2.21 -11.03
N ASN A 10 -8.25 3.11 -11.75
CA ASN A 10 -8.89 4.28 -12.37
C ASN A 10 -9.27 4.02 -13.84
N ASP A 11 -8.76 2.97 -14.47
CA ASP A 11 -9.07 2.65 -15.86
C ASP A 11 -10.44 1.95 -15.97
N LYS A 12 -11.39 2.66 -16.59
CA LYS A 12 -12.74 2.13 -16.83
C LYS A 12 -12.73 0.89 -17.72
N ARG A 13 -11.77 0.74 -18.65
CA ARG A 13 -11.69 -0.43 -19.54
C ARG A 13 -11.32 -1.66 -18.72
N VAL A 14 -10.34 -1.54 -17.82
CA VAL A 14 -9.93 -2.61 -16.92
C VAL A 14 -11.10 -3.00 -16.02
N TRP A 15 -11.80 -2.02 -15.43
CA TRP A 15 -12.97 -2.29 -14.61
C TRP A 15 -14.07 -3.00 -15.37
N ASN A 16 -14.44 -2.51 -16.56
CA ASN A 16 -15.46 -3.12 -17.40
C ASN A 16 -15.07 -4.53 -17.87
N TYR A 17 -13.79 -4.79 -18.07
CA TYR A 17 -13.32 -6.13 -18.43
C TYR A 17 -13.45 -7.09 -17.25
N ILE A 18 -12.91 -6.74 -16.09
CA ILE A 18 -12.88 -7.65 -14.94
C ILE A 18 -14.26 -7.94 -14.35
N THR A 19 -15.20 -7.00 -14.46
CA THR A 19 -16.59 -7.18 -14.00
C THR A 19 -17.42 -8.11 -14.88
N GLN A 20 -16.92 -8.55 -16.04
CA GLN A 20 -17.53 -9.61 -16.82
C GLN A 20 -17.34 -11.00 -16.17
N PHE A 21 -16.31 -11.15 -15.37
CA PHE A 21 -15.93 -12.43 -14.75
C PHE A 21 -16.35 -12.54 -13.28
N ALA A 22 -16.57 -11.43 -12.59
CA ALA A 22 -17.05 -11.44 -11.21
C ALA A 22 -17.82 -10.16 -10.87
N GLU A 23 -18.78 -10.29 -9.97
CA GLU A 23 -19.39 -9.17 -9.28
C GLU A 23 -18.46 -8.72 -8.14
N PHE A 24 -18.32 -7.39 -7.95
CA PHE A 24 -17.50 -6.81 -6.88
C PHE A 24 -18.39 -6.14 -5.84
N ASN A 25 -18.05 -6.32 -4.57
CA ASN A 25 -18.64 -5.52 -3.51
C ASN A 25 -18.13 -4.07 -3.57
N ARG A 26 -18.67 -3.20 -2.72
CA ARG A 26 -18.23 -1.80 -2.61
C ARG A 26 -17.27 -1.61 -1.44
N PHE A 27 -16.39 -2.57 -1.22
CA PHE A 27 -15.44 -2.48 -0.12
C PHE A 27 -14.49 -1.30 -0.32
N THR A 28 -14.44 -0.41 0.67
CA THR A 28 -13.48 0.69 0.75
C THR A 28 -12.40 0.32 1.76
N ASN A 29 -11.15 0.31 1.32
CA ASN A 29 -10.04 -0.02 2.21
C ASN A 29 -9.71 1.16 3.11
N SER A 30 -9.96 1.01 4.41
CA SER A 30 -9.67 2.01 5.45
C SER A 30 -8.84 1.35 6.56
N PRO A 31 -7.54 1.12 6.33
CA PRO A 31 -6.69 0.44 7.31
C PRO A 31 -6.46 1.30 8.55
N VAL A 32 -6.24 0.63 9.67
CA VAL A 32 -5.93 1.24 10.96
C VAL A 32 -4.63 0.66 11.48
N ALA A 33 -3.70 1.51 11.85
CA ALA A 33 -2.47 1.13 12.52
C ALA A 33 -2.68 1.11 14.04
N ASN A 34 -2.16 0.07 14.69
CA ASN A 34 -2.10 -0.02 16.14
C ASN A 34 -0.65 0.18 16.60
N TYR A 35 -0.39 1.25 17.31
CA TYR A 35 0.88 1.53 17.96
C TYR A 35 0.71 1.51 19.47
N LYS A 36 1.20 0.45 20.13
CA LYS A 36 1.16 0.31 21.60
C LYS A 36 -0.24 0.53 22.20
N GLY A 37 -1.30 0.09 21.52
CA GLY A 37 -2.69 0.25 21.96
C GLY A 37 -3.37 1.52 21.45
N GLU A 38 -2.64 2.46 20.87
CA GLU A 38 -3.22 3.64 20.20
C GLU A 38 -3.55 3.32 18.74
N LEU A 39 -4.77 3.67 18.32
CA LEU A 39 -5.24 3.44 16.95
C LEU A 39 -5.12 4.72 16.12
N TYR A 40 -4.53 4.58 14.93
CA TYR A 40 -4.34 5.66 13.97
C TYR A 40 -4.91 5.28 12.61
N SER A 41 -5.66 6.19 11.99
CA SER A 41 -6.16 6.02 10.62
C SER A 41 -5.03 6.03 9.62
N MET A 42 -5.15 5.19 8.57
CA MET A 42 -4.23 5.13 7.43
C MET A 42 -5.00 5.36 6.12
N PRO A 43 -4.38 5.98 5.08
CA PRO A 43 -3.04 6.58 5.05
C PRO A 43 -2.94 7.78 5.99
N PHE A 44 -1.73 8.35 6.13
CA PHE A 44 -1.51 9.54 6.97
C PHE A 44 -2.38 10.70 6.51
N ASN A 45 -3.44 11.00 7.25
CA ASN A 45 -4.45 12.00 6.90
C ASN A 45 -4.84 12.84 8.12
N MET A 46 -5.78 13.76 7.96
CA MET A 46 -6.18 14.65 9.06
C MET A 46 -6.72 13.92 10.29
N TYR A 47 -7.35 12.73 10.15
CA TYR A 47 -7.73 11.92 11.32
C TYR A 47 -6.49 11.41 12.06
N THR A 48 -5.44 11.01 11.33
CA THR A 48 -4.15 10.59 11.91
C THR A 48 -3.52 11.74 12.69
N PHE A 49 -3.45 12.92 12.10
CA PHE A 49 -2.79 14.10 12.68
C PHE A 49 -3.58 14.68 13.85
N ASN A 50 -4.91 14.71 13.74
CA ASN A 50 -5.77 15.09 14.86
C ASN A 50 -5.58 14.16 16.06
N LYS A 51 -5.59 12.83 15.84
CA LYS A 51 -5.35 11.84 16.90
C LYS A 51 -3.95 11.98 17.51
N MET A 52 -2.93 12.29 16.70
CA MET A 52 -1.53 12.32 17.10
C MET A 52 -1.16 13.62 17.84
N TRP A 53 -1.66 14.77 17.36
CA TRP A 53 -1.23 16.10 17.78
C TRP A 53 -2.38 17.01 18.24
N GLY A 54 -3.63 16.61 18.10
CA GLY A 54 -4.79 17.45 18.42
C GLY A 54 -5.07 18.56 17.41
N VAL A 55 -4.36 18.60 16.29
CA VAL A 55 -4.56 19.60 15.22
C VAL A 55 -5.89 19.40 14.52
N VAL A 56 -6.53 20.50 14.11
CA VAL A 56 -7.86 20.48 13.48
C VAL A 56 -7.86 21.02 12.06
N THR A 57 -6.85 21.79 11.66
CA THR A 57 -6.74 22.35 10.32
C THR A 57 -5.58 21.76 9.52
N PRO A 58 -5.68 21.74 8.17
CA PRO A 58 -4.58 21.34 7.30
C PRO A 58 -3.28 22.13 7.55
N GLU A 59 -3.42 23.43 7.81
CA GLU A 59 -2.30 24.34 8.05
C GLU A 59 -1.54 23.99 9.33
N GLU A 60 -2.28 23.69 10.41
CA GLU A 60 -1.67 23.24 11.67
C GLU A 60 -0.92 21.91 11.50
N ALA A 61 -1.51 20.95 10.79
CA ALA A 61 -0.89 19.67 10.50
C ALA A 61 0.38 19.83 9.64
N ALA A 62 0.30 20.65 8.58
CA ALA A 62 1.45 20.95 7.73
C ALA A 62 2.59 21.62 8.52
N ALA A 63 2.26 22.62 9.36
CA ALA A 63 3.25 23.30 10.19
C ALA A 63 3.95 22.34 11.15
N LYS A 64 3.19 21.40 11.76
CA LYS A 64 3.76 20.40 12.67
C LYS A 64 4.68 19.42 11.97
N ILE A 65 4.33 18.98 10.77
CA ILE A 65 5.18 18.12 9.93
C ILE A 65 6.46 18.88 9.56
N GLU A 66 6.35 20.11 9.06
CA GLU A 66 7.51 20.91 8.65
C GLU A 66 8.43 21.27 9.82
N GLU A 67 7.89 21.47 11.03
CA GLU A 67 8.68 21.64 12.25
C GLU A 67 9.58 20.42 12.50
N GLN A 68 9.00 19.21 12.46
CA GLN A 68 9.71 17.98 12.77
C GLN A 68 10.69 17.56 11.67
N LYS A 69 10.39 17.84 10.41
CA LYS A 69 11.30 17.56 9.28
C LYS A 69 12.63 18.30 9.41
N LYS A 70 12.68 19.45 10.09
CA LYS A 70 13.91 20.24 10.34
C LYS A 70 14.94 19.50 11.18
N GLU A 71 14.58 18.40 11.81
CA GLU A 71 15.50 17.55 12.54
C GLU A 71 16.60 16.98 11.62
N ILE A 72 16.26 16.72 10.36
CA ILE A 72 17.22 16.22 9.38
C ILE A 72 17.78 17.39 8.59
N THR A 73 19.08 17.59 8.71
CA THR A 73 19.82 18.62 7.98
C THR A 73 20.73 17.97 6.94
N GLY A 74 20.62 18.43 5.69
CA GLY A 74 21.38 17.88 4.58
C GLY A 74 20.74 16.64 3.95
N GLU A 75 21.52 15.84 3.23
CA GLU A 75 21.05 14.64 2.54
C GLU A 75 20.88 13.46 3.51
N PRO A 76 19.72 12.80 3.54
CA PRO A 76 19.47 11.65 4.41
C PRO A 76 20.41 10.47 4.11
N LYS A 77 21.03 9.91 5.14
CA LYS A 77 22.05 8.85 5.03
C LYS A 77 21.46 7.45 5.03
N ASN A 78 20.28 7.27 5.60
CA ASN A 78 19.59 5.99 5.78
C ASN A 78 18.08 6.16 5.71
N LEU A 79 17.35 5.06 5.80
CA LEU A 79 15.88 5.05 5.70
C LEU A 79 15.20 5.82 6.85
N GLU A 80 15.73 5.77 8.07
CA GLU A 80 15.20 6.55 9.20
C GLU A 80 15.25 8.05 8.89
N GLU A 81 16.43 8.57 8.54
CA GLU A 81 16.61 9.99 8.22
C GLU A 81 15.74 10.41 7.01
N GLN A 82 15.65 9.54 6.00
CA GLN A 82 14.80 9.78 4.85
C GLN A 82 13.32 9.87 5.23
N ALA A 83 12.82 8.94 6.05
CA ALA A 83 11.44 8.95 6.49
C ALA A 83 11.13 10.19 7.33
N ILE A 84 12.00 10.55 8.27
CA ILE A 84 11.83 11.75 9.10
C ILE A 84 11.83 13.02 8.24
N SER A 85 12.71 13.12 7.24
CA SER A 85 12.74 14.25 6.31
C SER A 85 11.48 14.37 5.46
N LEU A 86 10.71 13.29 5.29
CA LEU A 86 9.46 13.28 4.51
C LEU A 86 8.22 13.58 5.35
N VAL A 87 8.12 13.03 6.57
CA VAL A 87 6.88 13.05 7.36
C VAL A 87 7.05 13.50 8.81
N GLY A 88 8.28 13.72 9.26
CA GLY A 88 8.59 14.06 10.66
C GLY A 88 8.76 12.84 11.56
N ARG A 89 9.32 13.08 12.75
CA ARG A 89 9.71 12.03 13.70
C ARG A 89 8.51 11.24 14.24
N ASP A 90 7.45 11.91 14.66
CA ASP A 90 6.32 11.23 15.30
C ASP A 90 5.64 10.23 14.37
N ILE A 91 5.44 10.60 13.10
CA ILE A 91 4.87 9.70 12.09
C ILE A 91 5.83 8.56 11.81
N TYR A 92 7.12 8.84 11.67
CA TYR A 92 8.14 7.80 11.49
C TYR A 92 8.11 6.79 12.63
N GLU A 93 8.26 7.23 13.88
CA GLU A 93 8.35 6.35 15.05
C GLU A 93 7.09 5.50 15.25
N LYS A 94 5.90 6.10 15.10
CA LYS A 94 4.65 5.43 15.41
C LYS A 94 4.13 4.57 14.26
N LEU A 95 4.33 4.98 13.02
CA LEU A 95 3.60 4.40 11.89
C LEU A 95 4.46 3.84 10.76
N VAL A 96 5.76 4.18 10.70
CA VAL A 96 6.66 3.72 9.63
C VAL A 96 7.67 2.71 10.15
N LYS A 97 8.38 3.03 11.23
CA LYS A 97 9.51 2.27 11.76
C LYS A 97 9.17 0.79 11.96
N GLY A 98 8.22 0.50 12.83
CA GLY A 98 7.91 -0.88 13.21
C GLY A 98 7.43 -1.75 12.04
N TYR A 99 6.66 -1.18 11.11
CA TYR A 99 6.27 -1.87 9.89
C TYR A 99 7.47 -2.18 8.99
N THR A 100 8.34 -1.18 8.78
CA THR A 100 9.51 -1.31 7.91
C THR A 100 10.51 -2.31 8.47
N GLU A 101 10.83 -2.23 9.76
CA GLU A 101 11.74 -3.18 10.43
C GLU A 101 11.21 -4.62 10.38
N LYS A 102 9.89 -4.80 10.56
CA LYS A 102 9.26 -6.12 10.41
C LYS A 102 9.37 -6.66 9.00
N GLN A 103 9.20 -5.83 7.98
CA GLN A 103 9.26 -6.24 6.57
C GLN A 103 10.68 -6.60 6.14
N TRP A 104 11.66 -5.84 6.59
CA TRP A 104 13.05 -6.00 6.16
C TRP A 104 13.90 -6.85 7.12
N GLY A 105 13.40 -7.13 8.34
CA GLY A 105 14.15 -7.87 9.37
C GLY A 105 15.40 -7.15 9.86
N ARG A 106 15.50 -5.82 9.68
CA ARG A 106 16.66 -4.98 9.98
C ARG A 106 16.23 -3.63 10.51
N ASP A 107 17.12 -2.99 11.30
CA ASP A 107 16.91 -1.62 11.76
C ASP A 107 16.86 -0.63 10.59
N CYS A 108 15.97 0.37 10.67
CA CYS A 108 15.83 1.40 9.65
C CYS A 108 17.12 2.21 9.41
N LYS A 109 18.00 2.31 10.39
CA LYS A 109 19.31 2.97 10.27
C LYS A 109 20.30 2.22 9.39
N GLU A 110 20.09 0.90 9.23
CA GLU A 110 20.93 0.05 8.40
C GLU A 110 20.40 -0.06 6.95
N LEU A 111 19.19 0.45 6.71
CA LEU A 111 18.55 0.39 5.40
C LEU A 111 18.87 1.65 4.58
N PRO A 112 19.13 1.52 3.26
CA PRO A 112 19.40 2.66 2.40
C PRO A 112 18.22 3.64 2.28
N ALA A 113 18.50 4.93 2.23
CA ALA A 113 17.49 5.99 2.11
C ALA A 113 16.57 5.83 0.89
N PHE A 114 17.08 5.34 -0.24
CA PHE A 114 16.32 5.20 -1.50
C PHE A 114 15.15 4.21 -1.45
N ILE A 115 15.07 3.35 -0.42
CA ILE A 115 13.96 2.41 -0.22
C ILE A 115 12.65 3.16 -0.04
N ILE A 116 12.67 4.31 0.66
CA ILE A 116 11.50 5.18 0.81
C ILE A 116 11.73 6.47 0.01
N LYS A 117 11.17 6.52 -1.20
CA LYS A 117 11.25 7.73 -2.03
C LYS A 117 10.18 8.76 -1.68
N ARG A 118 9.03 8.31 -1.17
CA ARG A 118 7.90 9.17 -0.78
C ARG A 118 7.04 8.47 0.27
N LEU A 119 6.45 9.26 1.13
CA LEU A 119 5.39 8.84 2.04
C LEU A 119 4.19 9.78 1.81
N PRO A 120 3.04 9.26 1.36
CA PRO A 120 1.92 10.12 1.02
C PRO A 120 1.30 10.71 2.29
N VAL A 121 1.30 12.02 2.38
CA VAL A 121 0.59 12.80 3.40
C VAL A 121 -0.64 13.43 2.76
N ARG A 122 -1.79 13.28 3.39
CA ARG A 122 -3.08 13.83 2.93
C ARG A 122 -3.61 14.82 3.96
N LEU A 123 -3.69 16.09 3.59
CA LEU A 123 -4.21 17.14 4.45
C LEU A 123 -5.75 17.27 4.31
N VAL A 124 -6.43 16.13 4.28
CA VAL A 124 -7.90 16.01 4.18
C VAL A 124 -8.40 14.92 5.14
N PHE A 125 -9.65 15.00 5.55
CA PHE A 125 -10.33 13.99 6.36
C PHE A 125 -10.88 12.87 5.45
N ASP A 126 -10.00 12.01 4.94
CA ASP A 126 -10.36 10.89 4.08
C ASP A 126 -9.55 9.64 4.47
N ASN A 127 -10.24 8.58 4.88
CA ASN A 127 -9.67 7.29 5.27
C ASN A 127 -9.61 6.29 4.12
N ASN A 128 -10.08 6.65 2.92
CA ASN A 128 -9.98 5.76 1.77
C ASN A 128 -8.49 5.59 1.38
N TYR A 129 -7.96 4.39 1.54
CA TYR A 129 -6.55 4.12 1.25
C TYR A 129 -6.19 4.33 -0.22
N PHE A 130 -7.07 3.91 -1.12
CA PHE A 130 -6.88 4.09 -2.56
C PHE A 130 -7.62 5.33 -3.05
N ASN A 131 -6.99 6.09 -3.95
CA ASN A 131 -7.62 7.21 -4.65
C ASN A 131 -8.35 6.77 -5.92
N ASP A 132 -8.37 5.46 -6.19
CA ASP A 132 -8.94 4.91 -7.41
C ASP A 132 -10.47 4.94 -7.37
N LYS A 133 -11.06 5.26 -8.51
CA LYS A 133 -12.51 5.39 -8.69
C LYS A 133 -13.25 4.07 -8.51
N TYR A 134 -12.62 2.98 -8.94
CA TYR A 134 -13.16 1.63 -8.88
C TYR A 134 -12.34 0.81 -7.91
N GLN A 135 -13.00 0.23 -6.90
CA GLN A 135 -12.36 -0.65 -5.94
C GLN A 135 -13.39 -1.63 -5.35
N GLY A 136 -12.90 -2.77 -4.90
CA GLY A 136 -13.75 -3.78 -4.28
C GLY A 136 -13.05 -5.13 -4.15
N ILE A 137 -13.79 -6.08 -3.58
CA ILE A 137 -13.39 -7.47 -3.46
C ILE A 137 -14.42 -8.30 -4.25
N PRO A 138 -13.97 -9.25 -5.10
CA PRO A 138 -14.89 -10.08 -5.85
C PRO A 138 -15.77 -10.92 -4.92
N ILE A 139 -17.07 -10.93 -5.17
CA ILE A 139 -18.03 -11.76 -4.45
C ILE A 139 -17.74 -13.23 -4.79
N GLY A 140 -17.62 -14.08 -3.78
CA GLY A 140 -17.17 -15.46 -3.91
C GLY A 140 -15.65 -15.65 -3.87
N GLY A 141 -14.89 -14.55 -3.81
CA GLY A 141 -13.43 -14.56 -3.70
C GLY A 141 -12.68 -14.58 -5.03
N TYR A 142 -11.38 -14.43 -4.95
CA TYR A 142 -10.51 -14.33 -6.15
C TYR A 142 -10.39 -15.62 -6.93
N ASN A 143 -10.54 -16.79 -6.29
CA ASN A 143 -10.45 -18.07 -7.00
C ASN A 143 -11.52 -18.17 -8.10
N VAL A 144 -12.76 -17.81 -7.81
CA VAL A 144 -13.86 -17.80 -8.80
C VAL A 144 -13.56 -16.86 -9.96
N LEU A 145 -12.99 -15.69 -9.67
CA LEU A 145 -12.57 -14.73 -10.69
C LEU A 145 -11.48 -15.32 -11.60
N ILE A 146 -10.44 -15.92 -10.99
CA ILE A 146 -9.32 -16.50 -11.74
C ILE A 146 -9.78 -17.71 -12.56
N GLU A 147 -10.60 -18.59 -11.99
CA GLU A 147 -11.18 -19.74 -12.72
C GLU A 147 -11.92 -19.30 -13.99
N ARG A 148 -12.74 -18.24 -13.88
CA ARG A 148 -13.47 -17.71 -15.04
C ARG A 148 -12.58 -16.98 -16.05
N LEU A 149 -11.52 -16.32 -15.59
CA LEU A 149 -10.53 -15.70 -16.48
C LEU A 149 -9.73 -16.74 -17.27
N LEU A 150 -9.51 -17.93 -16.68
CA LEU A 150 -8.79 -19.04 -17.30
C LEU A 150 -9.70 -20.00 -18.06
N ASP A 151 -11.01 -19.75 -18.09
CA ASP A 151 -11.95 -20.59 -18.82
C ASP A 151 -11.59 -20.65 -20.31
N GLY A 152 -11.47 -21.87 -20.83
CA GLY A 152 -11.00 -22.13 -22.18
C GLY A 152 -9.48 -22.10 -22.40
N ALA A 153 -8.69 -21.78 -21.39
CA ALA A 153 -7.22 -21.86 -21.45
C ALA A 153 -6.69 -23.23 -20.97
N ASP A 154 -5.65 -23.74 -21.63
CA ASP A 154 -4.91 -24.91 -21.13
C ASP A 154 -4.08 -24.52 -19.89
N THR A 155 -4.58 -24.85 -18.71
CA THR A 155 -3.96 -24.49 -17.43
C THR A 155 -3.28 -25.70 -16.81
N ARG A 156 -1.95 -25.66 -16.64
CA ARG A 156 -1.13 -26.72 -16.06
C ARG A 156 -0.65 -26.31 -14.67
N LEU A 157 -1.19 -26.95 -13.63
CA LEU A 157 -0.77 -26.74 -12.26
C LEU A 157 0.45 -27.58 -11.90
N GLY A 158 1.31 -27.09 -11.00
CA GLY A 158 2.51 -27.77 -10.57
C GLY A 158 3.60 -27.87 -11.65
N CYS A 159 3.48 -27.10 -12.72
CA CYS A 159 4.41 -27.06 -13.84
C CYS A 159 5.34 -25.82 -13.68
N ASP A 160 6.61 -26.06 -13.34
CA ASP A 160 7.61 -25.00 -13.33
C ASP A 160 8.01 -24.64 -14.76
N PHE A 161 7.85 -23.38 -15.13
CA PHE A 161 8.14 -22.90 -16.47
C PHE A 161 9.58 -23.20 -16.92
N PHE A 162 10.55 -22.97 -16.06
CA PHE A 162 11.96 -23.15 -16.43
C PHE A 162 12.34 -24.62 -16.58
N ALA A 163 11.68 -25.53 -15.84
CA ALA A 163 11.89 -26.96 -16.01
C ALA A 163 11.27 -27.52 -17.31
N HIS A 164 10.24 -26.85 -17.83
CA HIS A 164 9.50 -27.28 -19.03
C HIS A 164 9.56 -26.26 -20.18
N ARG A 165 10.54 -25.37 -20.16
CA ARG A 165 10.59 -24.20 -21.04
C ARG A 165 10.52 -24.56 -22.52
N GLU A 166 11.35 -25.51 -22.97
CA GLU A 166 11.41 -25.89 -24.40
C GLU A 166 10.08 -26.45 -24.91
N GLU A 167 9.43 -27.31 -24.10
CA GLU A 167 8.10 -27.84 -24.39
C GLU A 167 7.05 -26.76 -24.49
N LEU A 168 7.02 -25.85 -23.48
CA LEU A 168 6.01 -24.80 -23.41
C LEU A 168 6.19 -23.71 -24.48
N GLU A 169 7.45 -23.35 -24.80
CA GLU A 169 7.74 -22.42 -25.90
C GLU A 169 7.37 -22.99 -27.29
N ALA A 170 7.43 -24.33 -27.44
CA ALA A 170 7.02 -24.98 -28.67
C ALA A 170 5.48 -24.98 -28.88
N LEU A 171 4.71 -24.83 -27.79
CA LEU A 171 3.25 -24.78 -27.82
C LEU A 171 2.71 -23.33 -27.93
N ALA A 172 3.56 -22.33 -27.71
CA ALA A 172 3.13 -20.92 -27.74
C ALA A 172 3.18 -20.38 -29.17
N ASP A 173 2.08 -19.77 -29.61
CA ASP A 173 2.09 -18.89 -30.76
C ASP A 173 2.86 -17.60 -30.42
N LYS A 174 3.76 -17.18 -31.30
CA LYS A 174 4.62 -16.00 -31.12
C LYS A 174 3.86 -14.69 -31.33
#